data_4e8a9da22e95cf78aa2b52d6423e69ef
#
_entry.id   4e8a9da22e95cf78aa2b52d6423e69ef
#
_cell.length_a   1.000
_cell.length_b   1.000
_cell.length_c   1.000
_cell.angle_alpha   90.00
_cell.angle_beta   90.00
_cell.angle_gamma   90.00
#
_symmetry.space_group_name_H-M   'P 1'
#
loop_
_entity.id
_entity.type
_entity.pdbx_description
1 polymer ?
#
loop_
_entity_poly.entity_id
_entity_poly.type
_entity_poly.pdbx_seq_one_letter_code
_entity_poly.pdbx_strand_id
1 'polypeptide(L)'
;MRCSRSLSHLKSREGRRVLLGQSGKLAFHGIRAVFLCAMCFVILYPTLYMVSLSFRESRDLLDPTVIWIPKHWTLDNYRAVIETLKYGRLLTETVLISGISTVLNVGICSVIGYGFARFRFKGRALLFGLVIFTIIVPSQCIAIPLFVQYYSFDFLGLGQIGRLFTGVPFTVNLLNTHLTFYLPAAFGMGIRSGLFIYIFRQFFRGMPIELEDAAYIDGSGIFPTFLRIMVPNAGAAFISCVLFSLAWYWNDYYLGTLFFDRAPTLSVALGGSQSALLSMGTNAASDPYAMVSRLQAGCVLLILPMVLVFMLFQRRFTESVDKTGIVG
;
A
#
# COMPACT_ATOMS: atom_id res chain seq x y z
N MET A 1 -62.71 19.78 -1.38
CA MET A 1 -62.85 19.07 -0.09
C MET A 1 -61.75 18.05 0.26
N ARG A 2 -60.65 17.88 -0.50
CA ARG A 2 -59.54 16.97 -0.14
C ARG A 2 -58.39 17.58 0.64
N CYS A 3 -58.27 18.90 0.70
CA CYS A 3 -57.15 19.60 1.36
C CYS A 3 -57.31 19.80 2.84
N SER A 4 -58.56 19.79 3.38
CA SER A 4 -58.82 20.03 4.81
C SER A 4 -58.61 18.79 5.71
N ARG A 5 -58.65 17.57 5.14
CA ARG A 5 -58.43 16.33 5.91
C ARG A 5 -56.94 16.07 6.22
N SER A 6 -56.03 16.62 5.43
CA SER A 6 -54.59 16.47 5.64
C SER A 6 -54.06 17.25 6.86
N LEU A 7 -54.66 18.40 7.15
CA LEU A 7 -54.21 19.27 8.26
C LEU A 7 -54.76 18.82 9.64
N SER A 8 -55.87 18.10 9.71
CA SER A 8 -56.43 17.59 10.97
C SER A 8 -55.61 16.39 11.54
N HIS A 9 -55.01 15.56 10.70
CA HIS A 9 -54.13 14.48 11.15
C HIS A 9 -52.81 14.98 11.73
N LEU A 10 -52.30 16.15 11.31
CA LEU A 10 -51.09 16.77 11.85
C LEU A 10 -51.32 17.37 13.28
N LYS A 11 -52.57 17.63 13.68
CA LYS A 11 -52.90 18.16 15.02
C LYS A 11 -53.16 17.05 16.07
N SER A 12 -53.24 15.79 15.68
CA SER A 12 -53.39 14.67 16.62
C SER A 12 -52.10 14.43 17.40
N ARG A 13 -52.19 13.95 18.67
CA ARG A 13 -51.00 13.59 19.48
C ARG A 13 -50.11 12.55 18.77
N GLU A 14 -50.69 11.68 17.98
CA GLU A 14 -49.95 10.67 17.17
C GLU A 14 -49.22 11.31 15.99
N GLY A 15 -49.87 12.23 15.25
CA GLY A 15 -49.21 12.95 14.15
C GLY A 15 -48.00 13.79 14.62
N ARG A 16 -48.11 14.42 15.81
CA ARG A 16 -46.96 15.13 16.41
C ARG A 16 -45.81 14.18 16.82
N ARG A 17 -46.13 12.99 17.36
CA ARG A 17 -45.10 11.99 17.69
C ARG A 17 -44.38 11.44 16.44
N VAL A 18 -45.10 11.22 15.36
CA VAL A 18 -44.52 10.80 14.08
C VAL A 18 -43.65 11.90 13.47
N LEU A 19 -44.12 13.16 13.50
CA LEU A 19 -43.33 14.30 13.01
C LEU A 19 -42.10 14.55 13.87
N LEU A 20 -42.19 14.47 15.19
CA LEU A 20 -41.05 14.59 16.11
C LEU A 20 -40.06 13.42 15.92
N GLY A 21 -40.54 12.22 15.64
CA GLY A 21 -39.70 11.07 15.32
C GLY A 21 -39.00 11.21 13.97
N GLN A 22 -39.69 11.76 12.97
CA GLN A 22 -39.11 12.03 11.66
C GLN A 22 -38.11 13.20 11.68
N SER A 23 -38.45 14.30 12.37
CA SER A 23 -37.53 15.44 12.55
C SER A 23 -36.30 15.06 13.36
N GLY A 24 -36.43 14.22 14.39
CA GLY A 24 -35.29 13.69 15.14
C GLY A 24 -34.36 12.82 14.29
N LYS A 25 -34.93 11.95 13.44
CA LYS A 25 -34.15 11.16 12.48
C LYS A 25 -33.44 12.05 11.44
N LEU A 26 -34.14 13.04 10.91
CA LEU A 26 -33.59 14.00 9.96
C LEU A 26 -32.45 14.82 10.58
N ALA A 27 -32.63 15.32 11.80
CA ALA A 27 -31.60 16.02 12.55
C ALA A 27 -30.37 15.11 12.80
N PHE A 28 -30.60 13.86 13.22
CA PHE A 28 -29.53 12.90 13.41
C PHE A 28 -28.75 12.61 12.10
N HIS A 29 -29.45 12.41 10.98
CA HIS A 29 -28.80 12.25 9.68
C HIS A 29 -28.04 13.51 9.26
N GLY A 30 -28.57 14.69 9.53
CA GLY A 30 -27.90 15.97 9.29
C GLY A 30 -26.61 16.12 10.12
N ILE A 31 -26.68 15.89 11.44
CA ILE A 31 -25.49 15.92 12.30
C ILE A 31 -24.44 14.89 11.86
N ARG A 32 -24.87 13.66 11.56
CA ARG A 32 -24.00 12.61 11.06
C ARG A 32 -23.32 13.01 9.74
N ALA A 33 -24.06 13.58 8.80
CA ALA A 33 -23.51 14.04 7.52
C ALA A 33 -22.48 15.15 7.72
N VAL A 34 -22.79 16.16 8.54
CA VAL A 34 -21.86 17.26 8.88
C VAL A 34 -20.59 16.71 9.53
N PHE A 35 -20.74 15.80 10.51
CA PHE A 35 -19.59 15.16 11.16
C PHE A 35 -18.73 14.39 10.17
N LEU A 36 -19.34 13.57 9.29
CA LEU A 36 -18.61 12.82 8.28
C LEU A 36 -17.90 13.75 7.27
N CYS A 37 -18.58 14.80 6.80
CA CYS A 37 -17.97 15.80 5.91
C CYS A 37 -16.78 16.51 6.58
N ALA A 38 -16.91 16.89 7.84
CA ALA A 38 -15.84 17.53 8.61
C ALA A 38 -14.64 16.59 8.76
N MET A 39 -14.86 15.32 9.10
CA MET A 39 -13.82 14.30 9.19
C MET A 39 -13.14 14.06 7.84
N CYS A 40 -13.91 13.92 6.76
CA CYS A 40 -13.37 13.78 5.41
C CYS A 40 -12.51 14.99 5.01
N PHE A 41 -12.98 16.21 5.35
CA PHE A 41 -12.23 17.43 5.07
C PHE A 41 -10.88 17.44 5.80
N VAL A 42 -10.88 17.12 7.11
CA VAL A 42 -9.63 17.07 7.90
C VAL A 42 -8.64 16.07 7.33
N ILE A 43 -9.11 14.87 6.92
CA ILE A 43 -8.27 13.82 6.34
C ILE A 43 -7.74 14.23 4.95
N LEU A 44 -8.59 14.83 4.11
CA LEU A 44 -8.23 15.19 2.75
C LEU A 44 -7.46 16.51 2.66
N TYR A 45 -7.55 17.36 3.71
CA TYR A 45 -6.93 18.69 3.73
C TYR A 45 -5.47 18.70 3.28
N PRO A 46 -4.56 17.86 3.83
CA PRO A 46 -3.15 17.87 3.42
C PRO A 46 -2.99 17.54 1.93
N THR A 47 -3.78 16.58 1.43
CA THR A 47 -3.71 16.15 0.02
C THR A 47 -4.24 17.22 -0.92
N LEU A 48 -5.37 17.85 -0.58
CA LEU A 48 -5.93 18.94 -1.36
C LEU A 48 -5.00 20.16 -1.38
N TYR A 49 -4.39 20.46 -0.24
CA TYR A 49 -3.42 21.56 -0.13
C TYR A 49 -2.16 21.27 -0.94
N MET A 50 -1.64 20.04 -0.90
CA MET A 50 -0.54 19.57 -1.74
C MET A 50 -0.85 19.76 -3.23
N VAL A 51 -2.05 19.34 -3.67
CA VAL A 51 -2.48 19.55 -5.07
C VAL A 51 -2.57 21.02 -5.42
N SER A 52 -3.12 21.86 -4.53
CA SER A 52 -3.17 23.30 -4.74
C SER A 52 -1.76 23.90 -4.89
N LEU A 53 -0.83 23.57 -4.00
CA LEU A 53 0.55 24.05 -4.03
C LEU A 53 1.29 23.62 -5.29
N SER A 54 1.03 22.43 -5.80
CA SER A 54 1.72 21.88 -7.00
C SER A 54 1.47 22.68 -8.27
N PHE A 55 0.36 23.42 -8.33
CA PHE A 55 -0.01 24.27 -9.47
C PHE A 55 0.32 25.77 -9.29
N ARG A 56 0.91 26.15 -8.14
CA ARG A 56 1.21 27.57 -7.85
C ARG A 56 2.53 28.01 -8.44
N GLU A 57 2.57 29.21 -8.96
CA GLU A 57 3.81 29.93 -9.20
C GLU A 57 4.40 30.43 -7.86
N SER A 58 5.71 30.70 -7.83
CA SER A 58 6.41 31.17 -6.62
C SER A 58 5.81 32.45 -6.03
N ARG A 59 5.31 33.36 -6.87
CA ARG A 59 4.65 34.60 -6.42
C ARG A 59 3.37 34.36 -5.61
N ASP A 60 2.64 33.29 -5.90
CA ASP A 60 1.43 32.92 -5.17
C ASP A 60 1.74 32.38 -3.76
N LEU A 61 2.95 31.88 -3.54
CA LEU A 61 3.39 31.41 -2.23
C LEU A 61 3.74 32.57 -1.28
N LEU A 62 4.07 33.73 -1.85
CA LEU A 62 4.36 34.96 -1.11
C LEU A 62 3.10 35.81 -0.86
N ASP A 63 2.00 35.53 -1.55
CA ASP A 63 0.73 36.24 -1.39
C ASP A 63 -0.13 35.60 -0.29
N PRO A 64 -0.29 36.22 0.88
CA PRO A 64 -1.09 35.67 1.99
C PRO A 64 -2.59 35.57 1.68
N THR A 65 -3.05 36.17 0.58
CA THR A 65 -4.44 36.07 0.16
C THR A 65 -4.74 34.81 -0.65
N VAL A 66 -3.69 34.08 -1.09
CA VAL A 66 -3.81 32.83 -1.84
C VAL A 66 -3.80 31.66 -0.88
N ILE A 67 -4.99 31.25 -0.42
CA ILE A 67 -5.13 30.14 0.57
C ILE A 67 -5.31 28.79 -0.12
N TRP A 68 -6.27 28.67 -1.04
CA TRP A 68 -6.66 27.40 -1.67
C TRP A 68 -6.49 27.37 -3.17
N ILE A 69 -6.96 28.40 -3.84
CA ILE A 69 -7.02 28.47 -5.30
C ILE A 69 -5.86 29.33 -5.78
N PRO A 70 -4.95 28.80 -6.63
CA PRO A 70 -3.89 29.60 -7.22
C PRO A 70 -4.46 30.77 -8.03
N LYS A 71 -3.85 31.95 -7.91
CA LYS A 71 -4.13 33.09 -8.79
C LYS A 71 -3.41 32.91 -10.14
N HIS A 72 -2.21 32.36 -10.07
CA HIS A 72 -1.37 32.11 -11.23
C HIS A 72 -1.08 30.60 -11.35
N TRP A 73 -1.83 29.94 -12.22
CA TRP A 73 -1.72 28.51 -12.47
C TRP A 73 -0.53 28.22 -13.39
N THR A 74 0.31 27.25 -13.00
CA THR A 74 1.41 26.78 -13.84
C THR A 74 1.53 25.27 -13.84
N LEU A 75 1.97 24.73 -14.97
CA LEU A 75 2.39 23.32 -15.12
C LEU A 75 3.92 23.17 -15.11
N ASP A 76 4.66 24.26 -14.99
CA ASP A 76 6.13 24.23 -15.06
C ASP A 76 6.75 23.46 -13.90
N ASN A 77 6.07 23.42 -12.74
CA ASN A 77 6.48 22.58 -11.62
C ASN A 77 6.51 21.10 -12.01
N TYR A 78 5.47 20.64 -12.72
CA TYR A 78 5.38 19.25 -13.20
C TYR A 78 6.42 18.96 -14.27
N ARG A 79 6.60 19.86 -15.24
CA ARG A 79 7.62 19.74 -16.30
C ARG A 79 9.01 19.64 -15.70
N ALA A 80 9.34 20.53 -14.77
CA ALA A 80 10.62 20.55 -14.08
C ALA A 80 10.88 19.21 -13.35
N VAL A 81 9.90 18.66 -12.64
CA VAL A 81 10.03 17.38 -11.94
C VAL A 81 10.17 16.21 -12.93
N ILE A 82 9.35 16.16 -13.98
CA ILE A 82 9.38 15.10 -15.00
C ILE A 82 10.75 15.04 -15.68
N GLU A 83 11.30 16.19 -16.06
CA GLU A 83 12.60 16.29 -16.73
C GLU A 83 13.75 15.96 -15.75
N THR A 84 13.74 16.58 -14.57
CA THR A 84 14.77 16.41 -13.53
C THR A 84 14.92 14.96 -13.12
N LEU A 85 13.84 14.35 -12.73
CA LEU A 85 13.84 12.99 -12.19
C LEU A 85 13.87 11.93 -13.29
N LYS A 86 13.77 12.33 -14.58
CA LYS A 86 13.55 11.35 -15.67
C LYS A 86 12.37 10.43 -15.33
N TYR A 87 11.24 11.06 -14.99
CA TYR A 87 10.07 10.43 -14.35
C TYR A 87 9.65 9.12 -15.02
N GLY A 88 9.62 9.06 -16.35
CA GLY A 88 9.21 7.84 -17.08
C GLY A 88 10.09 6.62 -16.74
N ARG A 89 11.40 6.81 -16.61
CA ARG A 89 12.32 5.74 -16.21
C ARG A 89 12.06 5.31 -14.77
N LEU A 90 12.02 6.26 -13.85
CA LEU A 90 11.79 5.95 -12.43
C LEU A 90 10.41 5.34 -12.17
N LEU A 91 9.39 5.76 -12.92
CA LEU A 91 8.06 5.15 -12.86
C LEU A 91 8.13 3.67 -13.28
N THR A 92 8.81 3.37 -14.39
CA THR A 92 8.98 1.99 -14.87
C THR A 92 9.70 1.14 -13.82
N GLU A 93 10.82 1.63 -13.28
CA GLU A 93 11.58 0.95 -12.22
C GLU A 93 10.72 0.74 -10.96
N THR A 94 9.95 1.75 -10.55
CA THR A 94 9.03 1.66 -9.40
C THR A 94 7.96 0.58 -9.65
N VAL A 95 7.36 0.56 -10.83
CA VAL A 95 6.35 -0.46 -11.21
C VAL A 95 6.97 -1.86 -11.22
N LEU A 96 8.17 -2.02 -11.78
CA LEU A 96 8.86 -3.32 -11.81
C LEU A 96 9.21 -3.81 -10.41
N ILE A 97 9.87 -2.97 -9.59
CA ILE A 97 10.24 -3.35 -8.23
C ILE A 97 9.00 -3.66 -7.40
N SER A 98 8.02 -2.75 -7.36
CA SER A 98 6.84 -2.93 -6.52
C SER A 98 5.91 -4.03 -7.03
N GLY A 99 5.70 -4.12 -8.34
CA GLY A 99 4.80 -5.11 -8.96
C GLY A 99 5.34 -6.54 -8.84
N ILE A 100 6.59 -6.77 -9.24
CA ILE A 100 7.20 -8.12 -9.18
C ILE A 100 7.34 -8.55 -7.71
N SER A 101 7.84 -7.67 -6.83
CA SER A 101 7.93 -7.99 -5.39
C SER A 101 6.58 -8.31 -4.78
N THR A 102 5.52 -7.59 -5.17
CA THR A 102 4.15 -7.87 -4.69
C THR A 102 3.67 -9.24 -5.12
N VAL A 103 3.82 -9.60 -6.40
CA VAL A 103 3.41 -10.90 -6.92
C VAL A 103 4.14 -12.04 -6.21
N LEU A 104 5.45 -11.93 -6.09
CA LEU A 104 6.27 -12.92 -5.38
C LEU A 104 5.89 -13.04 -3.90
N ASN A 105 5.79 -11.89 -3.21
CA ASN A 105 5.52 -11.84 -1.78
C ASN A 105 4.13 -12.39 -1.45
N VAL A 106 3.09 -11.91 -2.13
CA VAL A 106 1.72 -12.37 -1.90
C VAL A 106 1.56 -13.84 -2.28
N GLY A 107 2.16 -14.27 -3.41
CA GLY A 107 2.15 -15.65 -3.85
C GLY A 107 2.71 -16.59 -2.79
N ILE A 108 3.94 -16.38 -2.35
CA ILE A 108 4.60 -17.24 -1.36
C ILE A 108 3.92 -17.17 0.02
N CYS A 109 3.51 -15.97 0.46
CA CYS A 109 2.81 -15.81 1.73
C CYS A 109 1.46 -16.53 1.75
N SER A 110 0.77 -16.64 0.61
CA SER A 110 -0.47 -17.40 0.50
C SER A 110 -0.21 -18.91 0.67
N VAL A 111 0.85 -19.43 0.05
CA VAL A 111 1.25 -20.86 0.21
C VAL A 111 1.62 -21.15 1.66
N ILE A 112 2.44 -20.29 2.27
CA ILE A 112 2.85 -20.46 3.68
C ILE A 112 1.64 -20.35 4.61
N GLY A 113 0.75 -19.37 4.38
CA GLY A 113 -0.49 -19.18 5.13
C GLY A 113 -1.43 -20.39 5.03
N TYR A 114 -1.58 -20.98 3.84
CA TYR A 114 -2.32 -22.20 3.62
C TYR A 114 -1.71 -23.37 4.39
N GLY A 115 -0.38 -23.56 4.33
CA GLY A 115 0.33 -24.57 5.10
C GLY A 115 0.08 -24.46 6.61
N PHE A 116 0.14 -23.24 7.15
CA PHE A 116 -0.20 -22.97 8.55
C PHE A 116 -1.69 -23.12 8.87
N ALA A 117 -2.58 -23.00 7.91
CA ALA A 117 -4.01 -23.16 8.14
C ALA A 117 -4.42 -24.63 8.19
N ARG A 118 -3.96 -25.43 7.24
CA ARG A 118 -4.49 -26.78 6.96
C ARG A 118 -3.60 -27.91 7.45
N PHE A 119 -2.27 -27.80 7.37
CA PHE A 119 -1.39 -28.90 7.72
C PHE A 119 -1.12 -28.97 9.21
N ARG A 120 -1.04 -30.21 9.73
CA ARG A 120 -0.67 -30.53 11.11
C ARG A 120 0.75 -31.07 11.12
N PHE A 121 1.68 -30.35 11.73
CA PHE A 121 3.06 -30.76 11.88
C PHE A 121 3.63 -30.35 13.25
N LYS A 122 4.65 -31.03 13.70
CA LYS A 122 5.33 -30.77 14.99
C LYS A 122 6.00 -29.39 14.91
N GLY A 123 5.83 -28.56 15.95
CA GLY A 123 6.41 -27.20 15.98
C GLY A 123 5.59 -26.10 15.29
N ARG A 124 4.42 -26.43 14.70
CA ARG A 124 3.56 -25.44 14.00
C ARG A 124 3.26 -24.20 14.85
N ALA A 125 2.93 -24.36 16.12
CA ALA A 125 2.60 -23.26 17.01
C ALA A 125 3.81 -22.35 17.26
N LEU A 126 5.00 -22.95 17.48
CA LEU A 126 6.25 -22.21 17.65
C LEU A 126 6.61 -21.42 16.39
N LEU A 127 6.62 -22.07 15.22
CA LEU A 127 6.95 -21.41 13.94
C LEU A 127 5.95 -20.28 13.61
N PHE A 128 4.66 -20.50 13.86
CA PHE A 128 3.68 -19.44 13.69
C PHE A 128 3.87 -18.30 14.71
N GLY A 129 4.26 -18.60 15.93
CA GLY A 129 4.67 -17.60 16.93
C GLY A 129 5.84 -16.74 16.45
N LEU A 130 6.84 -17.35 15.80
CA LEU A 130 7.95 -16.62 15.17
C LEU A 130 7.47 -15.73 14.01
N VAL A 131 6.51 -16.18 13.18
CA VAL A 131 5.89 -15.32 12.16
C VAL A 131 5.23 -14.10 12.79
N ILE A 132 4.47 -14.29 13.89
CA ILE A 132 3.86 -13.15 14.60
C ILE A 132 4.95 -12.23 15.17
N PHE A 133 6.03 -12.77 15.69
CA PHE A 133 7.15 -11.99 16.20
C PHE A 133 7.76 -11.09 15.11
N THR A 134 7.86 -11.56 13.85
CA THR A 134 8.35 -10.72 12.73
C THR A 134 7.47 -9.53 12.44
N ILE A 135 6.18 -9.54 12.81
CA ILE A 135 5.28 -8.39 12.62
C ILE A 135 5.63 -7.26 13.60
N ILE A 136 6.08 -7.63 14.80
CA ILE A 136 6.38 -6.71 15.89
C ILE A 136 7.76 -6.09 15.71
N VAL A 137 8.74 -6.84 15.18
CA VAL A 137 10.11 -6.36 14.98
C VAL A 137 10.16 -5.31 13.89
N PRO A 138 10.62 -4.07 14.17
CA PRO A 138 10.80 -3.06 13.16
C PRO A 138 11.86 -3.45 12.13
N SER A 139 11.59 -3.18 10.86
CA SER A 139 12.54 -3.48 9.76
C SER A 139 13.89 -2.75 9.94
N GLN A 140 13.90 -1.63 10.63
CA GLN A 140 15.12 -0.86 10.94
C GLN A 140 16.11 -1.66 11.79
N CYS A 141 15.64 -2.55 12.67
CA CYS A 141 16.52 -3.37 13.52
C CYS A 141 17.35 -4.38 12.72
N ILE A 142 16.83 -4.83 11.56
CA ILE A 142 17.49 -5.82 10.70
C ILE A 142 18.18 -5.22 9.48
N ALA A 143 18.13 -3.89 9.33
CA ALA A 143 18.63 -3.19 8.15
C ALA A 143 20.14 -3.39 7.93
N ILE A 144 20.95 -3.19 8.96
CA ILE A 144 22.42 -3.37 8.86
C ILE A 144 22.78 -4.83 8.58
N PRO A 145 22.26 -5.83 9.30
CA PRO A 145 22.46 -7.24 8.95
C PRO A 145 22.07 -7.58 7.50
N LEU A 146 20.94 -7.05 7.00
CA LEU A 146 20.53 -7.27 5.61
C LEU A 146 21.49 -6.63 4.61
N PHE A 147 21.98 -5.42 4.89
CA PHE A 147 22.96 -4.76 4.03
C PHE A 147 24.24 -5.61 3.92
N VAL A 148 24.78 -6.07 5.03
CA VAL A 148 25.98 -6.92 5.05
C VAL A 148 25.73 -8.23 4.32
N GLN A 149 24.56 -8.83 4.51
CA GLN A 149 24.16 -10.05 3.81
C GLN A 149 24.08 -9.86 2.30
N TYR A 150 23.56 -8.73 1.82
CA TYR A 150 23.47 -8.47 0.37
C TYR A 150 24.78 -7.99 -0.24
N TYR A 151 25.65 -7.33 0.55
CA TYR A 151 26.98 -6.97 0.10
C TYR A 151 27.85 -8.22 -0.20
N SER A 152 27.72 -9.26 0.62
CA SER A 152 28.45 -10.53 0.46
C SER A 152 27.47 -11.70 0.52
N PHE A 153 26.56 -11.75 -0.47
CA PHE A 153 25.50 -12.75 -0.48
C PHE A 153 26.06 -14.15 -0.75
N ASP A 154 25.79 -15.06 0.16
CA ASP A 154 26.11 -16.45 0.07
C ASP A 154 24.83 -17.28 0.19
N PHE A 155 24.42 -17.93 -0.91
CA PHE A 155 23.19 -18.71 -0.91
C PHE A 155 23.36 -19.98 -0.08
N LEU A 156 22.67 -20.01 1.09
CA LEU A 156 22.67 -21.15 2.04
C LEU A 156 24.08 -21.57 2.54
N GLY A 157 25.06 -20.69 2.48
CA GLY A 157 26.42 -21.03 2.91
C GLY A 157 27.23 -21.83 1.88
N LEU A 158 26.71 -22.00 0.65
CA LEU A 158 27.39 -22.77 -0.40
C LEU A 158 28.73 -22.16 -0.81
N GLY A 159 28.83 -20.84 -0.77
CA GLY A 159 30.09 -20.14 -1.04
C GLY A 159 31.15 -20.38 0.03
N GLN A 160 30.73 -20.54 1.30
CA GLN A 160 31.64 -20.94 2.39
C GLN A 160 32.12 -22.38 2.22
N ILE A 161 31.24 -23.28 1.76
CA ILE A 161 31.64 -24.67 1.42
C ILE A 161 32.64 -24.65 0.25
N GLY A 162 32.40 -23.83 -0.77
CA GLY A 162 33.32 -23.63 -1.88
C GLY A 162 34.73 -23.19 -1.42
N ARG A 163 34.83 -22.40 -0.36
CA ARG A 163 36.10 -21.98 0.26
C ARG A 163 36.98 -23.14 0.67
N LEU A 164 36.39 -24.26 1.09
CA LEU A 164 37.14 -25.46 1.47
C LEU A 164 37.93 -26.04 0.30
N PHE A 165 37.47 -25.80 -0.93
CA PHE A 165 38.09 -26.31 -2.15
C PHE A 165 38.96 -25.28 -2.88
N THR A 166 38.58 -24.00 -2.81
CA THR A 166 39.22 -22.93 -3.59
C THR A 166 40.03 -21.94 -2.73
N GLY A 167 39.93 -22.03 -1.42
CA GLY A 167 40.54 -21.10 -0.46
C GLY A 167 39.85 -19.73 -0.33
N VAL A 168 38.96 -19.39 -1.27
CA VAL A 168 38.23 -18.10 -1.29
C VAL A 168 36.73 -18.37 -1.28
N PRO A 169 35.93 -17.67 -0.42
CA PRO A 169 34.49 -17.82 -0.42
C PRO A 169 33.89 -17.26 -1.72
N PHE A 170 32.99 -18.01 -2.34
CA PHE A 170 32.24 -17.49 -3.49
C PHE A 170 31.02 -16.72 -2.96
N THR A 171 31.10 -15.40 -3.01
CA THR A 171 30.02 -14.50 -2.64
C THR A 171 29.68 -13.55 -3.78
N VAL A 172 28.41 -13.17 -3.89
CA VAL A 172 27.92 -12.26 -4.92
C VAL A 172 27.41 -10.97 -4.25
N ASN A 173 27.82 -9.82 -4.77
CA ASN A 173 27.25 -8.55 -4.31
C ASN A 173 25.92 -8.32 -5.01
N LEU A 174 24.82 -8.30 -4.24
CA LEU A 174 23.46 -8.04 -4.73
C LEU A 174 23.02 -6.58 -4.59
N LEU A 175 23.82 -5.73 -3.93
CA LEU A 175 23.51 -4.30 -3.84
C LEU A 175 23.42 -3.67 -5.24
N ASN A 176 22.63 -2.64 -5.36
CA ASN A 176 22.33 -1.97 -6.64
C ASN A 176 21.62 -2.86 -7.68
N THR A 177 21.00 -3.97 -7.24
CA THR A 177 20.18 -4.83 -8.09
C THR A 177 18.78 -5.01 -7.53
N HIS A 178 17.80 -5.23 -8.38
CA HIS A 178 16.42 -5.50 -7.96
C HIS A 178 16.27 -6.79 -7.12
N LEU A 179 17.27 -7.66 -7.15
CA LEU A 179 17.29 -8.91 -6.39
C LEU A 179 17.23 -8.68 -4.89
N THR A 180 17.69 -7.53 -4.38
CA THR A 180 17.55 -7.14 -2.97
C THR A 180 16.09 -7.06 -2.51
N PHE A 181 15.15 -6.81 -3.44
CA PHE A 181 13.71 -6.84 -3.18
C PHE A 181 13.05 -8.17 -3.59
N TYR A 182 13.46 -8.73 -4.73
CA TYR A 182 12.81 -9.93 -5.28
C TYR A 182 13.11 -11.20 -4.48
N LEU A 183 14.37 -11.38 -4.06
CA LEU A 183 14.76 -12.58 -3.29
C LEU A 183 13.99 -12.68 -1.96
N PRO A 184 14.01 -11.68 -1.07
CA PRO A 184 13.26 -11.80 0.17
C PRO A 184 11.75 -11.94 -0.08
N ALA A 185 11.20 -11.28 -1.12
CA ALA A 185 9.81 -11.44 -1.49
C ALA A 185 9.47 -12.88 -1.89
N ALA A 186 10.32 -13.54 -2.68
CA ALA A 186 10.13 -14.90 -3.16
C ALA A 186 10.23 -15.95 -2.04
N PHE A 187 10.96 -15.66 -0.94
CA PHE A 187 11.13 -16.57 0.19
C PHE A 187 10.24 -16.23 1.40
N GLY A 188 9.25 -15.34 1.26
CA GLY A 188 8.35 -14.95 2.34
C GLY A 188 9.02 -14.09 3.43
N MET A 189 10.11 -13.43 3.09
CA MET A 189 10.86 -12.50 3.94
C MET A 189 10.81 -11.06 3.41
N GLY A 190 9.91 -10.78 2.47
CA GLY A 190 9.69 -9.45 1.92
C GLY A 190 9.00 -8.49 2.89
N ILE A 191 8.73 -7.27 2.42
CA ILE A 191 8.10 -6.23 3.23
C ILE A 191 6.76 -6.74 3.78
N ARG A 192 6.63 -6.76 5.11
CA ARG A 192 5.40 -7.18 5.82
C ARG A 192 4.93 -8.61 5.54
N SER A 193 5.80 -9.52 5.08
CA SER A 193 5.45 -10.93 4.82
C SER A 193 4.75 -11.60 5.99
N GLY A 194 5.20 -11.40 7.23
CA GLY A 194 4.56 -11.96 8.41
C GLY A 194 3.08 -11.60 8.54
N LEU A 195 2.73 -10.35 8.24
CA LEU A 195 1.33 -9.91 8.25
C LEU A 195 0.51 -10.60 7.16
N PHE A 196 1.05 -10.75 5.94
CA PHE A 196 0.35 -11.43 4.86
C PHE A 196 0.17 -12.92 5.13
N ILE A 197 1.18 -13.59 5.68
CA ILE A 197 1.07 -14.98 6.13
C ILE A 197 -0.04 -15.12 7.19
N TYR A 198 -0.12 -14.16 8.14
CA TYR A 198 -1.18 -14.13 9.14
C TYR A 198 -2.55 -14.00 8.52
N ILE A 199 -2.74 -13.02 7.60
CA ILE A 199 -4.02 -12.77 6.92
C ILE A 199 -4.46 -14.02 6.15
N PHE A 200 -3.59 -14.59 5.32
CA PHE A 200 -3.90 -15.80 4.55
C PHE A 200 -4.22 -16.99 5.44
N ARG A 201 -3.45 -17.19 6.51
CA ARG A 201 -3.75 -18.28 7.46
C ARG A 201 -5.12 -18.12 8.10
N GLN A 202 -5.50 -16.91 8.53
CA GLN A 202 -6.80 -16.67 9.14
C GLN A 202 -7.93 -16.90 8.13
N PHE A 203 -7.73 -16.43 6.91
CA PHE A 203 -8.70 -16.59 5.83
C PHE A 203 -8.91 -18.08 5.48
N PHE A 204 -7.84 -18.81 5.18
CA PHE A 204 -7.92 -20.23 4.86
C PHE A 204 -8.46 -21.08 6.03
N ARG A 205 -8.12 -20.72 7.26
CA ARG A 205 -8.66 -21.40 8.45
C ARG A 205 -10.18 -21.23 8.59
N GLY A 206 -10.71 -20.09 8.17
CA GLY A 206 -12.15 -19.78 8.21
C GLY A 206 -12.96 -20.46 7.10
N MET A 207 -12.30 -21.01 6.06
CA MET A 207 -13.00 -21.70 4.97
C MET A 207 -13.45 -23.10 5.41
N PRO A 208 -14.64 -23.57 4.94
CA PRO A 208 -15.12 -24.92 5.18
C PRO A 208 -14.12 -25.99 4.71
N ILE A 209 -13.90 -27.02 5.52
CA ILE A 209 -12.96 -28.10 5.17
C ILE A 209 -13.52 -29.00 4.06
N GLU A 210 -14.84 -29.04 3.94
CA GLU A 210 -15.61 -29.83 2.95
C GLU A 210 -15.23 -29.48 1.52
N LEU A 211 -14.74 -28.25 1.25
CA LEU A 211 -14.25 -27.85 -0.06
C LEU A 211 -12.98 -28.63 -0.47
N GLU A 212 -12.10 -28.92 0.49
CA GLU A 212 -10.90 -29.70 0.24
C GLU A 212 -11.22 -31.19 0.19
N ASP A 213 -12.09 -31.66 1.09
CA ASP A 213 -12.50 -33.07 1.15
C ASP A 213 -13.19 -33.49 -0.17
N ALA A 214 -14.07 -32.65 -0.72
CA ALA A 214 -14.68 -32.89 -2.02
C ALA A 214 -13.63 -33.01 -3.13
N ALA A 215 -12.64 -32.09 -3.15
CA ALA A 215 -11.57 -32.14 -4.15
C ALA A 215 -10.71 -33.41 -4.03
N TYR A 216 -10.45 -33.85 -2.81
CA TYR A 216 -9.67 -35.08 -2.58
C TYR A 216 -10.46 -36.35 -2.99
N ILE A 217 -11.77 -36.37 -2.77
CA ILE A 217 -12.66 -37.45 -3.27
C ILE A 217 -12.62 -37.49 -4.80
N ASP A 218 -12.60 -36.33 -5.47
CA ASP A 218 -12.45 -36.20 -6.93
C ASP A 218 -11.04 -36.52 -7.44
N GLY A 219 -10.11 -36.95 -6.56
CA GLY A 219 -8.75 -37.36 -6.90
C GLY A 219 -7.77 -36.19 -7.07
N SER A 220 -8.13 -34.95 -6.68
CA SER A 220 -7.21 -33.83 -6.71
C SER A 220 -6.11 -33.96 -5.65
N GLY A 221 -4.85 -33.68 -6.02
CA GLY A 221 -3.76 -33.56 -5.07
C GLY A 221 -3.78 -32.21 -4.32
N ILE A 222 -2.92 -32.07 -3.30
CA ILE A 222 -2.82 -30.88 -2.43
C ILE A 222 -2.63 -29.58 -3.25
N PHE A 223 -1.69 -29.58 -4.17
CA PHE A 223 -1.33 -28.39 -4.94
C PHE A 223 -2.41 -27.97 -5.95
N PRO A 224 -3.02 -28.89 -6.73
CA PRO A 224 -4.20 -28.57 -7.55
C PRO A 224 -5.38 -28.06 -6.72
N THR A 225 -5.67 -28.64 -5.56
CA THR A 225 -6.73 -28.19 -4.65
C THR A 225 -6.45 -26.76 -4.17
N PHE A 226 -5.21 -26.45 -3.76
CA PHE A 226 -4.83 -25.10 -3.41
C PHE A 226 -5.07 -24.10 -4.55
N LEU A 227 -4.55 -24.38 -5.76
CA LEU A 227 -4.61 -23.42 -6.88
C LEU A 227 -6.01 -23.27 -7.48
N ARG A 228 -6.77 -24.37 -7.61
CA ARG A 228 -8.04 -24.38 -8.35
C ARG A 228 -9.26 -24.11 -7.47
N ILE A 229 -9.14 -24.36 -6.15
CA ILE A 229 -10.26 -24.25 -5.21
C ILE A 229 -9.98 -23.19 -4.17
N MET A 230 -8.88 -23.31 -3.42
CA MET A 230 -8.63 -22.41 -2.28
C MET A 230 -8.27 -21.00 -2.70
N VAL A 231 -7.41 -20.81 -3.71
CA VAL A 231 -6.99 -19.50 -4.21
C VAL A 231 -8.17 -18.70 -4.78
N PRO A 232 -9.01 -19.24 -5.69
CA PRO A 232 -10.16 -18.49 -6.21
C PRO A 232 -11.16 -18.08 -5.12
N ASN A 233 -11.40 -18.96 -4.13
CA ASN A 233 -12.26 -18.66 -3.01
C ASN A 233 -11.66 -17.64 -2.02
N ALA A 234 -10.34 -17.49 -2.00
CA ALA A 234 -9.62 -16.51 -1.19
C ALA A 234 -9.45 -15.14 -1.88
N GLY A 235 -10.18 -14.85 -2.95
CA GLY A 235 -10.04 -13.63 -3.75
C GLY A 235 -10.05 -12.33 -2.94
N ALA A 236 -10.86 -12.25 -1.90
CA ALA A 236 -10.92 -11.12 -0.97
C ALA A 236 -9.58 -10.87 -0.25
N ALA A 237 -8.98 -11.92 0.30
CA ALA A 237 -7.69 -11.84 0.99
C ALA A 237 -6.58 -11.49 0.00
N PHE A 238 -6.59 -12.08 -1.20
CA PHE A 238 -5.61 -11.76 -2.25
C PHE A 238 -5.67 -10.30 -2.67
N ILE A 239 -6.85 -9.74 -2.94
CA ILE A 239 -7.00 -8.33 -3.35
C ILE A 239 -6.47 -7.41 -2.25
N SER A 240 -6.83 -7.67 -0.99
CA SER A 240 -6.35 -6.88 0.15
C SER A 240 -4.82 -6.96 0.29
N CYS A 241 -4.25 -8.16 0.26
CA CYS A 241 -2.81 -8.35 0.38
C CYS A 241 -2.03 -7.76 -0.81
N VAL A 242 -2.56 -7.85 -2.04
CA VAL A 242 -1.93 -7.25 -3.23
C VAL A 242 -1.92 -5.73 -3.10
N LEU A 243 -3.04 -5.10 -2.74
CA LEU A 243 -3.12 -3.64 -2.61
C LEU A 243 -2.19 -3.12 -1.50
N PHE A 244 -2.17 -3.76 -0.33
CA PHE A 244 -1.27 -3.38 0.74
C PHE A 244 0.20 -3.63 0.39
N SER A 245 0.54 -4.78 -0.18
CA SER A 245 1.90 -5.10 -0.59
C SER A 245 2.40 -4.11 -1.63
N LEU A 246 1.59 -3.84 -2.67
CA LEU A 246 1.92 -2.88 -3.70
C LEU A 246 2.15 -1.49 -3.11
N ALA A 247 1.28 -1.03 -2.20
CA ALA A 247 1.42 0.27 -1.56
C ALA A 247 2.70 0.36 -0.72
N TRP A 248 3.07 -0.69 0.01
CA TRP A 248 4.29 -0.68 0.82
C TRP A 248 5.56 -0.71 -0.02
N TYR A 249 5.63 -1.53 -1.06
CA TYR A 249 6.79 -1.52 -1.97
C TYR A 249 6.88 -0.23 -2.78
N TRP A 250 5.74 0.33 -3.19
CA TRP A 250 5.68 1.61 -3.92
C TRP A 250 6.23 2.77 -3.11
N ASN A 251 5.86 2.84 -1.83
CA ASN A 251 6.24 3.92 -0.93
C ASN A 251 7.54 3.64 -0.16
N ASP A 252 8.20 2.49 -0.41
CA ASP A 252 9.44 2.19 0.30
C ASP A 252 10.53 3.21 -0.07
N TYR A 253 10.98 3.91 0.95
CA TYR A 253 12.11 4.84 0.88
C TYR A 253 13.32 4.25 1.57
N TYR A 254 13.09 3.57 2.70
CA TYR A 254 14.14 3.18 3.62
C TYR A 254 15.06 2.09 3.07
N LEU A 255 14.49 0.99 2.57
CA LEU A 255 15.28 -0.11 2.01
C LEU A 255 15.86 0.30 0.66
N GLY A 256 15.12 1.09 -0.12
CA GLY A 256 15.63 1.62 -1.38
C GLY A 256 16.88 2.49 -1.22
N THR A 257 16.92 3.37 -0.21
CA THR A 257 18.12 4.16 0.09
C THR A 257 19.25 3.33 0.70
N LEU A 258 18.92 2.24 1.38
CA LEU A 258 19.91 1.37 1.99
C LEU A 258 20.64 0.50 0.96
N PHE A 259 19.92 -0.02 -0.04
CA PHE A 259 20.46 -1.02 -0.97
C PHE A 259 20.96 -0.44 -2.29
N PHE A 260 20.66 0.82 -2.60
CA PHE A 260 21.02 1.42 -3.87
C PHE A 260 21.77 2.74 -3.68
N ASP A 261 22.87 2.90 -4.40
CA ASP A 261 23.64 4.15 -4.45
C ASP A 261 22.93 5.25 -5.24
N ARG A 262 22.10 4.85 -6.21
CA ARG A 262 21.25 5.74 -7.01
C ARG A 262 19.79 5.42 -6.78
N ALA A 263 18.95 6.45 -6.75
CA ALA A 263 17.53 6.28 -6.54
C ALA A 263 16.91 5.24 -7.50
N PRO A 264 16.43 4.10 -7.00
CA PRO A 264 15.83 3.06 -7.83
C PRO A 264 14.35 3.33 -8.10
N THR A 265 13.68 4.08 -7.22
CA THR A 265 12.23 4.31 -7.24
C THR A 265 11.89 5.79 -7.11
N LEU A 266 10.66 6.15 -7.47
CA LEU A 266 10.14 7.51 -7.33
C LEU A 266 10.17 8.00 -5.88
N SER A 267 9.87 7.13 -4.89
CA SER A 267 9.89 7.49 -3.47
C SER A 267 11.31 7.88 -3.02
N VAL A 268 12.32 7.10 -3.41
CA VAL A 268 13.73 7.39 -3.09
C VAL A 268 14.21 8.63 -3.82
N ALA A 269 13.86 8.76 -5.10
CA ALA A 269 14.23 9.93 -5.89
C ALA A 269 13.68 11.23 -5.32
N LEU A 270 12.41 11.24 -4.91
CA LEU A 270 11.79 12.42 -4.29
C LEU A 270 12.38 12.73 -2.92
N GLY A 271 12.59 11.73 -2.08
CA GLY A 271 13.20 11.94 -0.76
C GLY A 271 14.63 12.49 -0.82
N GLY A 272 15.41 12.11 -1.85
CA GLY A 272 16.77 12.59 -2.09
C GLY A 272 16.89 13.80 -3.03
N SER A 273 15.79 14.22 -3.67
CA SER A 273 15.81 15.20 -4.76
C SER A 273 15.90 16.65 -4.31
N GLN A 274 15.85 16.91 -3.02
CA GLN A 274 15.85 18.28 -2.48
C GLN A 274 17.02 19.12 -3.03
N SER A 275 18.22 18.55 -3.00
CA SER A 275 19.42 19.19 -3.56
C SER A 275 19.39 19.25 -5.11
N ALA A 276 18.86 18.22 -5.77
CA ALA A 276 18.77 18.18 -7.22
C ALA A 276 17.73 19.16 -7.77
N LEU A 277 16.58 19.29 -7.11
CA LEU A 277 15.54 20.25 -7.49
C LEU A 277 15.95 21.70 -7.19
N LEU A 278 16.84 21.92 -6.20
CA LEU A 278 17.46 23.22 -5.94
C LEU A 278 18.47 23.60 -7.03
N SER A 279 19.23 22.65 -7.54
CA SER A 279 20.31 22.92 -8.51
C SER A 279 19.81 23.08 -9.95
N MET A 280 18.55 22.74 -10.24
CA MET A 280 17.99 22.79 -11.58
C MET A 280 17.27 24.09 -11.91
N GLY A 281 17.93 24.86 -12.66
CA GLY A 281 17.48 26.09 -13.29
C GLY A 281 18.46 27.20 -12.99
N THR A 282 19.02 27.73 -14.03
CA THR A 282 19.92 28.87 -14.00
C THR A 282 19.37 30.10 -13.26
N ASN A 283 18.04 30.09 -12.97
CA ASN A 283 17.35 31.09 -12.16
C ASN A 283 16.63 30.52 -10.92
N ALA A 284 16.53 29.19 -10.74
CA ALA A 284 15.78 28.58 -9.64
C ALA A 284 16.64 28.31 -8.39
N ALA A 285 17.97 28.34 -8.50
CA ALA A 285 18.86 28.34 -7.33
C ALA A 285 18.65 29.60 -6.46
N SER A 286 17.98 30.61 -6.98
CA SER A 286 17.63 31.88 -6.30
C SER A 286 16.20 31.90 -5.76
N ASP A 287 15.34 30.89 -6.05
CA ASP A 287 13.95 30.89 -5.61
C ASP A 287 13.60 29.64 -4.77
N PRO A 288 13.76 29.72 -3.43
CA PRO A 288 13.40 28.64 -2.52
C PRO A 288 11.92 28.25 -2.56
N TYR A 289 11.06 29.17 -2.99
CA TYR A 289 9.61 28.96 -3.04
C TYR A 289 9.21 28.07 -4.23
N ALA A 290 9.89 28.21 -5.38
CA ALA A 290 9.69 27.30 -6.52
C ALA A 290 9.94 25.84 -6.16
N MET A 291 10.89 25.59 -5.26
CA MET A 291 11.19 24.26 -4.75
C MET A 291 10.00 23.63 -4.02
N VAL A 292 9.30 24.40 -3.19
CA VAL A 292 8.13 23.90 -2.45
C VAL A 292 7.07 23.41 -3.45
N SER A 293 6.70 24.20 -4.43
CA SER A 293 5.71 23.81 -5.44
C SER A 293 6.15 22.59 -6.28
N ARG A 294 7.44 22.53 -6.64
CA ARG A 294 8.01 21.37 -7.36
C ARG A 294 7.99 20.08 -6.54
N LEU A 295 8.35 20.15 -5.25
CA LEU A 295 8.22 18.98 -4.36
C LEU A 295 6.78 18.50 -4.26
N GLN A 296 5.82 19.42 -4.12
CA GLN A 296 4.41 19.05 -4.10
C GLN A 296 3.95 18.42 -5.43
N ALA A 297 4.40 18.95 -6.57
CA ALA A 297 4.15 18.35 -7.88
C ALA A 297 4.75 16.92 -7.98
N GLY A 298 5.94 16.72 -7.46
CA GLY A 298 6.58 15.41 -7.36
C GLY A 298 5.78 14.43 -6.48
N CYS A 299 5.27 14.90 -5.34
CA CYS A 299 4.41 14.09 -4.47
C CYS A 299 3.09 13.71 -5.16
N VAL A 300 2.47 14.64 -5.91
CA VAL A 300 1.27 14.33 -6.71
C VAL A 300 1.59 13.26 -7.75
N LEU A 301 2.70 13.39 -8.49
CA LEU A 301 3.13 12.42 -9.49
C LEU A 301 3.45 11.05 -8.88
N LEU A 302 3.97 11.01 -7.64
CA LEU A 302 4.23 9.76 -6.92
C LEU A 302 2.92 9.06 -6.51
N ILE A 303 1.95 9.82 -6.00
CA ILE A 303 0.70 9.28 -5.46
C ILE A 303 -0.28 8.90 -6.57
N LEU A 304 -0.31 9.65 -7.67
CA LEU A 304 -1.30 9.52 -8.74
C LEU A 304 -1.45 8.09 -9.28
N PRO A 305 -0.39 7.33 -9.63
CA PRO A 305 -0.53 5.97 -10.13
C PRO A 305 -1.16 5.03 -9.09
N MET A 306 -0.80 5.16 -7.81
CA MET A 306 -1.37 4.36 -6.73
C MET A 306 -2.84 4.67 -6.49
N VAL A 307 -3.24 5.94 -6.55
CA VAL A 307 -4.64 6.34 -6.45
C VAL A 307 -5.45 5.75 -7.61
N LEU A 308 -4.91 5.76 -8.83
CA LEU A 308 -5.56 5.15 -9.99
C LEU A 308 -5.73 3.63 -9.82
N VAL A 309 -4.69 2.93 -9.36
CA VAL A 309 -4.76 1.49 -9.05
C VAL A 309 -5.82 1.24 -7.97
N PHE A 310 -5.81 2.01 -6.88
CA PHE A 310 -6.81 1.86 -5.83
C PHE A 310 -8.24 2.10 -6.33
N MET A 311 -8.47 3.14 -7.13
CA MET A 311 -9.79 3.42 -7.73
C MET A 311 -10.29 2.27 -8.61
N LEU A 312 -9.40 1.58 -9.33
CA LEU A 312 -9.77 0.42 -10.15
C LEU A 312 -10.20 -0.79 -9.30
N PHE A 313 -9.56 -0.99 -8.15
CA PHE A 313 -9.79 -2.16 -7.30
C PHE A 313 -10.72 -1.89 -6.10
N GLN A 314 -11.05 -0.63 -5.78
CA GLN A 314 -11.84 -0.25 -4.58
C GLN A 314 -13.17 -1.00 -4.48
N ARG A 315 -13.88 -1.19 -5.58
CA ARG A 315 -15.18 -1.88 -5.57
C ARG A 315 -15.04 -3.34 -5.12
N ARG A 316 -14.06 -4.06 -5.65
CA ARG A 316 -13.78 -5.45 -5.24
C ARG A 316 -13.26 -5.53 -3.81
N PHE A 317 -12.51 -4.52 -3.37
CA PHE A 317 -12.01 -4.42 -2.00
C PHE A 317 -13.17 -4.23 -1.00
N THR A 318 -14.10 -3.30 -1.25
CA THR A 318 -15.26 -3.07 -0.36
C THR A 318 -16.18 -4.29 -0.29
N GLU A 319 -16.49 -4.92 -1.44
CA GLU A 319 -17.28 -6.18 -1.48
C GLU A 319 -16.61 -7.32 -0.69
N SER A 320 -15.27 -7.32 -0.59
CA SER A 320 -14.54 -8.33 0.15
C SER A 320 -14.59 -8.10 1.66
N VAL A 321 -14.51 -6.86 2.09
CA VAL A 321 -14.59 -6.48 3.51
C VAL A 321 -16.01 -6.72 4.06
N ASP A 322 -17.03 -6.40 3.27
CA ASP A 322 -18.43 -6.63 3.67
C ASP A 322 -18.76 -8.12 3.87
N LYS A 323 -18.23 -9.00 3.03
CA LYS A 323 -18.43 -10.46 3.15
C LYS A 323 -17.73 -11.05 4.39
N THR A 324 -16.61 -10.49 4.81
CA THR A 324 -15.90 -10.95 6.03
C THR A 324 -16.51 -10.38 7.31
N GLY A 325 -17.24 -9.26 7.23
CA GLY A 325 -17.93 -8.64 8.38
C GLY A 325 -19.28 -9.23 8.74
N ILE A 326 -19.87 -10.12 7.92
CA ILE A 326 -21.21 -10.70 8.13
C ILE A 326 -21.13 -12.10 8.78
N VAL A 327 -19.94 -12.65 9.00
CA VAL A 327 -19.77 -13.93 9.70
C VAL A 327 -19.37 -13.64 11.15
N GLY A 328 -20.29 -13.08 11.90
CA GLY A 328 -20.23 -12.83 13.32
C GLY A 328 -21.62 -13.01 13.93
#